data_7348930944cb17a0787a207ecc95eb6b
#
_entry.id   7348930944cb17a0787a207ecc95eb6b
#
_cell.length_a   1.000
_cell.length_b   1.000
_cell.length_c   1.000
_cell.angle_alpha   90.00
_cell.angle_beta   90.00
_cell.angle_gamma   90.00
#
_symmetry.space_group_name_H-M   'P 1'
#
loop_
_entity.id
_entity.type
_entity.pdbx_description
1 polymer ?
#
loop_
_entity_poly.entity_id
_entity_poly.type
_entity_poly.pdbx_seq_one_letter_code
_entity_poly.pdbx_strand_id
1 'polypeptide(L)'
;MLIEERIDDINWTANEKIVIEFIRNKQENIRHYTTTMIAKETYTSPSILVRIANKLGYDGYLAFKDAYLEEMTYLKSRFKNIDANKPFKANDDIMTIANKITKLKTESLEDTLSLINHDDLRKAINLIEKCEVIKIFAISNLCFLAEEACFKFRHIGKKCETYSYSNMMYQEAIMSDSQTCAICISYSGVSNELIETAKLLKNNDVPIIAITSIGENDLSKISNVKLSLTTREKSYTKIAGFSTIESISLVLDILYSCYFASNFDNH
;
A
#
# COMPACT_ATOMS: atom_id res chain seq x y z
N MET A 1 0.73 4.50 -2.34
CA MET A 1 0.50 5.97 -2.39
C MET A 1 -0.32 6.27 -3.62
N LEU A 2 -1.42 7.01 -3.47
CA LEU A 2 -2.28 7.40 -4.59
C LEU A 2 -1.51 8.25 -5.61
N ILE A 3 -1.91 8.21 -6.88
CA ILE A 3 -1.34 9.06 -7.93
C ILE A 3 -1.54 10.53 -7.58
N GLU A 4 -2.70 10.89 -7.02
CA GLU A 4 -2.99 12.24 -6.55
C GLU A 4 -2.01 12.70 -5.44
N GLU A 5 -1.65 11.85 -4.50
CA GLU A 5 -0.65 12.17 -3.47
C GLU A 5 0.75 12.38 -4.09
N ARG A 6 1.12 11.52 -5.05
CA ARG A 6 2.41 11.67 -5.79
C ARG A 6 2.47 12.94 -6.61
N ILE A 7 1.34 13.37 -7.17
CA ILE A 7 1.25 14.63 -7.90
C ILE A 7 1.49 15.81 -6.96
N ASP A 8 0.95 15.78 -5.73
CA ASP A 8 1.12 16.86 -4.76
C ASP A 8 2.57 16.97 -4.21
N ASP A 9 3.31 15.86 -4.21
CA ASP A 9 4.70 15.82 -3.70
C ASP A 9 5.76 16.30 -4.70
N ILE A 10 5.40 16.48 -5.98
CA ILE A 10 6.35 16.85 -7.05
C ILE A 10 6.29 18.34 -7.36
N ASN A 11 7.46 18.95 -7.54
CA ASN A 11 7.57 20.33 -8.02
C ASN A 11 7.36 20.39 -9.54
N TRP A 12 6.21 20.91 -9.96
CA TRP A 12 5.80 21.02 -11.35
C TRP A 12 6.12 22.38 -11.95
N THR A 13 6.51 22.42 -13.22
CA THR A 13 6.60 23.66 -14.00
C THR A 13 5.20 24.23 -14.27
N ALA A 14 5.10 25.51 -14.65
CA ALA A 14 3.82 26.17 -14.91
C ALA A 14 2.96 25.41 -15.96
N ASN A 15 3.58 24.96 -17.05
CA ASN A 15 2.88 24.22 -18.10
C ASN A 15 2.45 22.80 -17.64
N GLU A 16 3.27 22.13 -16.81
CA GLU A 16 2.89 20.84 -16.23
C GLU A 16 1.70 20.98 -15.27
N LYS A 17 1.67 22.06 -14.46
CA LYS A 17 0.54 22.35 -13.56
C LYS A 17 -0.78 22.50 -14.33
N ILE A 18 -0.77 23.23 -15.43
CA ILE A 18 -1.97 23.42 -16.27
C ILE A 18 -2.51 22.07 -16.77
N VAL A 19 -1.62 21.19 -17.24
CA VAL A 19 -2.01 19.85 -17.72
C VAL A 19 -2.53 18.99 -16.58
N ILE A 20 -1.89 19.01 -15.42
CA ILE A 20 -2.31 18.25 -14.23
C ILE A 20 -3.69 18.73 -13.75
N GLU A 21 -3.92 20.05 -13.67
CA GLU A 21 -5.25 20.60 -13.32
C GLU A 21 -6.33 20.19 -14.33
N PHE A 22 -6.00 20.17 -15.62
CA PHE A 22 -6.92 19.68 -16.64
C PHE A 22 -7.29 18.22 -16.40
N ILE A 23 -6.30 17.34 -16.13
CA ILE A 23 -6.53 15.92 -15.85
C ILE A 23 -7.41 15.76 -14.60
N ARG A 24 -7.10 16.49 -13.52
CA ARG A 24 -7.89 16.49 -12.28
C ARG A 24 -9.34 16.92 -12.50
N ASN A 25 -9.55 17.96 -13.29
CA ASN A 25 -10.90 18.46 -13.58
C ASN A 25 -11.71 17.49 -14.46
N LYS A 26 -11.06 16.73 -15.36
CA LYS A 26 -11.74 15.75 -16.22
C LYS A 26 -12.01 14.44 -15.52
N GLN A 27 -11.24 14.07 -14.51
CA GLN A 27 -11.37 12.81 -13.77
C GLN A 27 -11.50 11.60 -14.72
N GLU A 28 -12.51 10.75 -14.58
CA GLU A 28 -12.73 9.58 -15.45
C GLU A 28 -12.97 9.94 -16.91
N ASN A 29 -13.46 11.14 -17.21
CA ASN A 29 -13.67 11.57 -18.60
C ASN A 29 -12.36 11.68 -19.37
N ILE A 30 -11.21 11.70 -18.69
CA ILE A 30 -9.88 11.68 -19.31
C ILE A 30 -9.68 10.46 -20.23
N ARG A 31 -10.46 9.37 -20.05
CA ARG A 31 -10.46 8.20 -20.94
C ARG A 31 -10.66 8.55 -22.40
N HIS A 32 -11.45 9.58 -22.68
CA HIS A 32 -11.79 10.03 -24.04
C HIS A 32 -10.76 10.99 -24.64
N TYR A 33 -9.72 11.36 -23.89
CA TYR A 33 -8.73 12.32 -24.33
C TYR A 33 -7.41 11.64 -24.73
N THR A 34 -6.92 12.01 -25.91
CA THR A 34 -5.57 11.66 -26.36
C THR A 34 -4.57 12.73 -25.89
N THR A 35 -3.27 12.43 -25.93
CA THR A 35 -2.21 13.40 -25.63
C THR A 35 -2.34 14.67 -26.46
N THR A 36 -2.69 14.53 -27.74
CA THR A 36 -2.88 15.66 -28.67
C THR A 36 -4.09 16.52 -28.30
N MET A 37 -5.19 15.88 -27.89
CA MET A 37 -6.40 16.62 -27.45
C MET A 37 -6.12 17.41 -26.17
N ILE A 38 -5.47 16.80 -25.19
CA ILE A 38 -5.11 17.49 -23.94
C ILE A 38 -4.16 18.65 -24.23
N ALA A 39 -3.12 18.42 -25.03
CA ALA A 39 -2.16 19.44 -25.39
C ALA A 39 -2.83 20.65 -26.08
N LYS A 40 -3.83 20.40 -26.94
CA LYS A 40 -4.62 21.46 -27.60
C LYS A 40 -5.47 22.24 -26.59
N GLU A 41 -6.19 21.55 -25.70
CA GLU A 41 -7.07 22.16 -24.69
C GLU A 41 -6.28 22.97 -23.64
N THR A 42 -5.04 22.54 -23.37
CA THR A 42 -4.16 23.19 -22.37
C THR A 42 -3.15 24.15 -22.97
N TYR A 43 -3.17 24.37 -24.29
CA TYR A 43 -2.20 25.17 -25.02
C TYR A 43 -0.74 24.77 -24.76
N THR A 44 -0.50 23.45 -24.69
CA THR A 44 0.81 22.88 -24.39
C THR A 44 1.25 21.93 -25.51
N SER A 45 2.33 21.16 -25.31
CA SER A 45 2.78 20.14 -26.25
C SER A 45 2.47 18.73 -25.76
N PRO A 46 2.21 17.73 -26.64
CA PRO A 46 1.98 16.34 -26.23
C PRO A 46 3.14 15.73 -25.44
N SER A 47 4.38 16.21 -25.62
CA SER A 47 5.56 15.74 -24.90
C SER A 47 5.52 16.04 -23.39
N ILE A 48 4.74 17.05 -22.98
CA ILE A 48 4.55 17.39 -21.57
C ILE A 48 3.85 16.23 -20.82
N LEU A 49 2.86 15.59 -21.44
CA LEU A 49 2.14 14.48 -20.83
C LEU A 49 3.05 13.27 -20.61
N VAL A 50 3.95 12.97 -21.57
CA VAL A 50 4.96 11.92 -21.40
C VAL A 50 5.91 12.27 -20.26
N ARG A 51 6.34 13.52 -20.17
CA ARG A 51 7.23 13.99 -19.10
C ARG A 51 6.57 13.91 -17.72
N ILE A 52 5.28 14.28 -17.61
CA ILE A 52 4.50 14.14 -16.37
C ILE A 52 4.43 12.65 -15.97
N ALA A 53 4.08 11.78 -16.91
CA ALA A 53 4.02 10.35 -16.67
C ALA A 53 5.37 9.79 -16.16
N ASN A 54 6.47 10.14 -16.82
CA ASN A 54 7.82 9.71 -16.43
C ASN A 54 8.21 10.23 -15.04
N LYS A 55 7.90 11.49 -14.71
CA LYS A 55 8.13 12.03 -13.35
C LYS A 55 7.33 11.29 -12.28
N LEU A 56 6.15 10.79 -12.62
CA LEU A 56 5.32 9.95 -11.77
C LEU A 56 5.75 8.46 -11.78
N GLY A 57 6.82 8.10 -12.53
CA GLY A 57 7.39 6.75 -12.60
C GLY A 57 6.64 5.79 -13.52
N TYR A 58 5.85 6.30 -14.49
CA TYR A 58 5.15 5.50 -15.49
C TYR A 58 5.91 5.50 -16.82
N ASP A 59 5.84 4.38 -17.54
CA ASP A 59 6.38 4.25 -18.89
C ASP A 59 5.43 4.88 -19.92
N GLY A 60 5.43 6.22 -19.93
CA GLY A 60 4.64 7.03 -20.83
C GLY A 60 3.20 7.31 -20.39
N TYR A 61 2.53 8.18 -21.18
CA TYR A 61 1.20 8.70 -20.83
C TYR A 61 0.12 7.63 -20.77
N LEU A 62 0.16 6.60 -21.63
CA LEU A 62 -0.89 5.57 -21.65
C LEU A 62 -0.89 4.77 -20.34
N ALA A 63 0.28 4.32 -19.90
CA ALA A 63 0.43 3.60 -18.64
C ALA A 63 -0.02 4.46 -17.44
N PHE A 64 0.34 5.74 -17.43
CA PHE A 64 -0.15 6.69 -16.42
C PHE A 64 -1.67 6.85 -16.47
N LYS A 65 -2.26 7.04 -17.66
CA LYS A 65 -3.70 7.23 -17.83
C LYS A 65 -4.51 6.02 -17.37
N ASP A 66 -4.06 4.83 -17.70
CA ASP A 66 -4.72 3.59 -17.32
C ASP A 66 -4.69 3.40 -15.80
N ALA A 67 -3.54 3.61 -15.16
CA ALA A 67 -3.41 3.58 -13.70
C ALA A 67 -4.25 4.68 -13.01
N TYR A 68 -4.31 5.89 -13.57
CA TYR A 68 -5.13 6.98 -13.06
C TYR A 68 -6.62 6.66 -13.13
N LEU A 69 -7.08 6.08 -14.24
CA LEU A 69 -8.49 5.67 -14.41
C LEU A 69 -8.87 4.53 -13.48
N GLU A 70 -7.97 3.58 -13.26
CA GLU A 70 -8.15 2.50 -12.29
C GLU A 70 -8.29 3.07 -10.87
N GLU A 71 -7.39 3.98 -10.48
CA GLU A 71 -7.46 4.68 -9.20
C GLU A 71 -8.77 5.48 -9.05
N MET A 72 -9.19 6.24 -10.07
CA MET A 72 -10.45 6.98 -10.04
C MET A 72 -11.67 6.06 -9.91
N THR A 73 -11.68 4.93 -10.61
CA THR A 73 -12.75 3.93 -10.52
C THR A 73 -12.81 3.32 -9.13
N TYR A 74 -11.66 2.98 -8.55
CA TYR A 74 -11.55 2.50 -7.19
C TYR A 74 -12.09 3.52 -6.17
N LEU A 75 -11.64 4.77 -6.24
CA LEU A 75 -12.06 5.83 -5.32
C LEU A 75 -13.57 6.14 -5.41
N LYS A 76 -14.17 6.08 -6.60
CA LYS A 76 -15.61 6.34 -6.77
C LYS A 76 -16.50 5.18 -6.36
N SER A 77 -16.08 3.96 -6.60
CA SER A 77 -16.93 2.78 -6.39
C SER A 77 -17.25 2.53 -4.92
N ARG A 78 -16.42 3.04 -3.99
CA ARG A 78 -16.44 2.56 -2.62
C ARG A 78 -16.56 3.62 -1.53
N PHE A 79 -16.30 4.91 -1.80
CA PHE A 79 -16.15 5.92 -0.74
C PHE A 79 -17.24 7.00 -0.79
N LYS A 80 -18.46 6.64 -0.44
CA LYS A 80 -19.60 7.56 -0.62
C LYS A 80 -19.81 8.58 0.50
N ASN A 81 -19.33 8.37 1.76
CA ASN A 81 -19.87 9.18 2.85
C ASN A 81 -18.93 9.59 4.00
N ILE A 82 -17.73 9.02 4.15
CA ILE A 82 -16.85 9.36 5.29
C ILE A 82 -15.42 9.65 4.78
N ASP A 83 -14.93 10.86 5.09
CA ASP A 83 -13.53 11.19 4.87
C ASP A 83 -12.66 10.43 5.88
N ALA A 84 -11.87 9.48 5.40
CA ALA A 84 -11.00 8.66 6.25
C ALA A 84 -9.92 9.48 6.97
N ASN A 85 -9.53 10.64 6.43
CA ASN A 85 -8.54 11.54 7.04
C ASN A 85 -9.11 12.34 8.21
N LYS A 86 -10.40 12.67 8.15
CA LYS A 86 -11.15 13.41 9.18
C LYS A 86 -12.57 12.85 9.30
N PRO A 87 -12.75 11.66 9.90
CA PRO A 87 -14.03 10.95 9.88
C PRO A 87 -15.10 11.60 10.74
N PHE A 88 -14.76 12.54 11.60
CA PHE A 88 -15.70 13.23 12.48
C PHE A 88 -15.42 14.74 12.54
N LYS A 89 -16.39 15.51 13.01
CA LYS A 89 -16.32 16.96 13.21
C LYS A 89 -16.29 17.29 14.70
N ALA A 90 -15.79 18.47 15.06
CA ALA A 90 -15.70 18.91 16.46
C ALA A 90 -17.06 18.94 17.19
N ASN A 91 -18.16 19.15 16.47
CA ASN A 91 -19.51 19.24 17.04
C ASN A 91 -20.33 17.95 16.89
N ASP A 92 -19.74 16.85 16.46
CA ASP A 92 -20.42 15.56 16.42
C ASP A 92 -20.60 15.06 17.88
N ASP A 93 -21.76 14.53 18.18
CA ASP A 93 -22.00 13.86 19.47
C ASP A 93 -21.29 12.51 19.54
N ILE A 94 -21.17 11.97 20.74
CA ILE A 94 -20.41 10.74 21.04
C ILE A 94 -20.89 9.56 20.19
N MET A 95 -22.22 9.38 20.04
CA MET A 95 -22.77 8.26 19.28
C MET A 95 -22.58 8.43 17.77
N THR A 96 -22.63 9.65 17.28
CA THR A 96 -22.31 9.99 15.88
C THR A 96 -20.86 9.67 15.58
N ILE A 97 -19.92 10.01 16.46
CA ILE A 97 -18.49 9.67 16.31
C ILE A 97 -18.33 8.13 16.30
N ALA A 98 -18.90 7.43 17.28
CA ALA A 98 -18.82 5.96 17.36
C ALA A 98 -19.32 5.29 16.08
N ASN A 99 -20.48 5.70 15.56
CA ASN A 99 -21.06 5.17 14.33
C ASN A 99 -20.18 5.45 13.11
N LYS A 100 -19.61 6.65 12.98
CA LYS A 100 -18.73 7.02 11.87
C LYS A 100 -17.44 6.19 11.87
N ILE A 101 -16.81 6.02 13.04
CA ILE A 101 -15.60 5.21 13.16
C ILE A 101 -15.90 3.74 12.86
N THR A 102 -16.97 3.17 13.40
CA THR A 102 -17.36 1.78 13.11
C THR A 102 -17.59 1.59 11.62
N LYS A 103 -18.36 2.48 10.99
CA LYS A 103 -18.63 2.42 9.54
C LYS A 103 -17.35 2.53 8.71
N LEU A 104 -16.45 3.46 9.04
CA LEU A 104 -15.17 3.62 8.36
C LEU A 104 -14.34 2.34 8.44
N LYS A 105 -14.24 1.73 9.60
CA LYS A 105 -13.48 0.48 9.80
C LYS A 105 -14.11 -0.68 9.01
N THR A 106 -15.43 -0.86 9.08
CA THR A 106 -16.13 -1.89 8.31
C THR A 106 -15.90 -1.74 6.80
N GLU A 107 -16.10 -0.54 6.27
CA GLU A 107 -15.83 -0.25 4.86
C GLU A 107 -14.35 -0.50 4.48
N SER A 108 -13.41 -0.23 5.40
CA SER A 108 -11.98 -0.47 5.15
C SER A 108 -11.63 -1.96 5.09
N LEU A 109 -12.28 -2.78 5.92
CA LEU A 109 -12.11 -4.24 5.91
C LEU A 109 -12.68 -4.85 4.62
N GLU A 110 -13.92 -4.48 4.24
CA GLU A 110 -14.55 -4.95 3.00
C GLU A 110 -13.73 -4.55 1.76
N ASP A 111 -13.22 -3.34 1.75
CA ASP A 111 -12.41 -2.79 0.69
C ASP A 111 -11.09 -3.54 0.55
N THR A 112 -10.39 -3.75 1.67
CA THR A 112 -9.13 -4.50 1.70
C THR A 112 -9.34 -5.93 1.20
N LEU A 113 -10.38 -6.63 1.67
CA LEU A 113 -10.70 -7.98 1.23
C LEU A 113 -10.89 -8.05 -0.29
N SER A 114 -11.52 -7.04 -0.88
CA SER A 114 -11.74 -6.99 -2.33
C SER A 114 -10.48 -6.73 -3.17
N LEU A 115 -9.42 -6.22 -2.55
CA LEU A 115 -8.11 -6.00 -3.18
C LEU A 115 -7.19 -7.22 -3.08
N ILE A 116 -7.54 -8.18 -2.22
CA ILE A 116 -6.75 -9.40 -2.06
C ILE A 116 -7.04 -10.33 -3.24
N ASN A 117 -5.98 -10.62 -3.99
CA ASN A 117 -6.02 -11.58 -5.08
C ASN A 117 -5.70 -12.97 -4.54
N HIS A 118 -6.50 -13.97 -4.92
CA HIS A 118 -6.34 -15.37 -4.48
C HIS A 118 -4.94 -15.94 -4.80
N ASP A 119 -4.42 -15.65 -6.00
CA ASP A 119 -3.13 -16.22 -6.41
C ASP A 119 -1.96 -15.58 -5.69
N ASP A 120 -2.05 -14.28 -5.40
CA ASP A 120 -1.03 -13.58 -4.61
C ASP A 120 -1.07 -14.01 -3.14
N LEU A 121 -2.25 -14.21 -2.57
CA LEU A 121 -2.39 -14.76 -1.23
C LEU A 121 -1.81 -16.18 -1.17
N ARG A 122 -2.12 -17.04 -2.14
CA ARG A 122 -1.55 -18.40 -2.23
C ARG A 122 -0.02 -18.38 -2.33
N LYS A 123 0.55 -17.48 -3.17
CA LYS A 123 2.01 -17.32 -3.25
C LYS A 123 2.60 -16.92 -1.90
N ALA A 124 1.98 -15.95 -1.20
CA ALA A 124 2.44 -15.50 0.11
C ALA A 124 2.44 -16.64 1.14
N ILE A 125 1.36 -17.43 1.21
CA ILE A 125 1.28 -18.58 2.12
C ILE A 125 2.35 -19.63 1.78
N ASN A 126 2.56 -19.96 0.51
CA ASN A 126 3.60 -20.90 0.09
C ASN A 126 5.01 -20.43 0.48
N LEU A 127 5.29 -19.10 0.49
CA LEU A 127 6.56 -18.57 0.97
C LEU A 127 6.70 -18.73 2.49
N ILE A 128 5.63 -18.47 3.24
CA ILE A 128 5.59 -18.66 4.70
C ILE A 128 5.74 -20.14 5.09
N GLU A 129 5.14 -21.06 4.36
CA GLU A 129 5.24 -22.50 4.63
C GLU A 129 6.68 -23.03 4.43
N LYS A 130 7.35 -22.58 3.39
CA LYS A 130 8.69 -23.04 3.01
C LYS A 130 9.82 -22.48 3.88
N CYS A 131 9.63 -21.38 4.56
CA CYS A 131 10.66 -20.76 5.39
C CYS A 131 10.71 -21.39 6.80
N GLU A 132 11.85 -21.30 7.47
CA GLU A 132 12.00 -21.63 8.88
C GLU A 132 11.55 -20.48 9.79
N VAL A 133 11.84 -19.25 9.40
CA VAL A 133 11.55 -18.06 10.20
C VAL A 133 10.88 -16.97 9.35
N ILE A 134 9.85 -16.34 9.91
CA ILE A 134 9.26 -15.12 9.37
C ILE A 134 9.95 -13.93 10.05
N LYS A 135 10.43 -12.98 9.26
CA LYS A 135 10.90 -11.68 9.78
C LYS A 135 10.00 -10.57 9.28
N ILE A 136 9.37 -9.84 10.21
CA ILE A 136 8.46 -8.74 9.88
C ILE A 136 9.19 -7.42 10.07
N PHE A 137 9.27 -6.63 8.99
CA PHE A 137 9.90 -5.32 8.96
C PHE A 137 8.83 -4.24 8.81
N ALA A 138 8.73 -3.39 9.81
CA ALA A 138 7.76 -2.31 9.88
C ALA A 138 8.39 -1.08 10.56
N ILE A 139 7.82 0.11 10.33
CA ILE A 139 8.35 1.37 10.88
C ILE A 139 7.25 2.09 11.64
N SER A 140 7.65 2.86 12.67
CA SER A 140 6.76 3.71 13.45
C SER A 140 5.66 2.88 14.16
N ASN A 141 4.43 3.35 14.15
CA ASN A 141 3.28 2.68 14.78
C ASN A 141 2.92 1.33 14.15
N LEU A 142 3.40 1.02 12.94
CA LEU A 142 3.18 -0.28 12.30
C LEU A 142 3.97 -1.40 12.98
N CYS A 143 5.00 -1.07 13.77
CA CYS A 143 5.73 -2.04 14.59
C CYS A 143 4.81 -2.77 15.57
N PHE A 144 3.79 -2.10 16.13
CA PHE A 144 2.83 -2.75 17.04
C PHE A 144 2.03 -3.86 16.36
N LEU A 145 1.66 -3.66 15.08
CA LEU A 145 0.97 -4.68 14.29
C LEU A 145 1.90 -5.85 13.94
N ALA A 146 3.17 -5.55 13.69
CA ALA A 146 4.20 -6.56 13.46
C ALA A 146 4.44 -7.41 14.72
N GLU A 147 4.49 -6.80 15.90
CA GLU A 147 4.61 -7.49 17.19
C GLU A 147 3.41 -8.38 17.47
N GLU A 148 2.19 -7.90 17.23
CA GLU A 148 0.97 -8.68 17.36
C GLU A 148 0.97 -9.90 16.41
N ALA A 149 1.33 -9.71 15.16
CA ALA A 149 1.45 -10.81 14.20
C ALA A 149 2.52 -11.82 14.61
N CYS A 150 3.69 -11.38 15.08
CA CYS A 150 4.73 -12.25 15.62
C CYS A 150 4.23 -13.07 16.81
N PHE A 151 3.47 -12.45 17.71
CA PHE A 151 2.87 -13.17 18.84
C PHE A 151 1.95 -14.29 18.35
N LYS A 152 1.04 -14.00 17.39
CA LYS A 152 0.11 -14.99 16.83
C LYS A 152 0.86 -16.16 16.16
N PHE A 153 1.84 -15.87 15.29
CA PHE A 153 2.62 -16.94 14.62
C PHE A 153 3.42 -17.79 15.61
N ARG A 154 4.04 -17.19 16.62
CA ARG A 154 4.77 -17.93 17.67
C ARG A 154 3.86 -18.84 18.48
N HIS A 155 2.62 -18.41 18.73
CA HIS A 155 1.64 -19.20 19.49
C HIS A 155 1.29 -20.53 18.81
N ILE A 156 1.41 -20.60 17.49
CA ILE A 156 1.24 -21.82 16.69
C ILE A 156 2.59 -22.45 16.28
N GLY A 157 3.66 -22.20 17.01
CA GLY A 157 4.97 -22.82 16.81
C GLY A 157 5.78 -22.31 15.61
N LYS A 158 5.29 -21.33 14.82
CA LYS A 158 6.05 -20.73 13.72
C LYS A 158 7.00 -19.68 14.26
N LYS A 159 8.31 -19.83 14.01
CA LYS A 159 9.28 -18.78 14.37
C LYS A 159 8.95 -17.48 13.63
N CYS A 160 8.78 -16.40 14.38
CA CYS A 160 8.48 -15.10 13.84
C CYS A 160 9.16 -14.01 14.68
N GLU A 161 9.79 -13.05 14.02
CA GLU A 161 10.59 -11.99 14.62
C GLU A 161 10.26 -10.64 14.00
N THR A 162 10.39 -9.57 14.78
CA THR A 162 10.24 -8.20 14.28
C THR A 162 11.24 -7.27 14.95
N TYR A 163 11.58 -6.17 14.29
CA TYR A 163 12.63 -5.24 14.68
C TYR A 163 12.14 -3.81 14.53
N SER A 164 12.17 -3.06 15.63
CA SER A 164 11.59 -1.70 15.70
C SER A 164 12.59 -0.58 15.37
N TYR A 165 13.89 -0.88 15.33
CA TYR A 165 14.95 0.11 15.08
C TYR A 165 15.57 -0.10 13.70
N SER A 166 15.75 0.99 12.92
CA SER A 166 16.26 0.92 11.55
C SER A 166 17.62 0.23 11.42
N ASN A 167 18.54 0.49 12.37
CA ASN A 167 19.84 -0.17 12.37
C ASN A 167 19.76 -1.68 12.63
N MET A 168 18.83 -2.14 13.47
CA MET A 168 18.55 -3.56 13.66
C MET A 168 17.93 -4.18 12.43
N MET A 169 17.02 -3.47 11.75
CA MET A 169 16.40 -3.95 10.50
C MET A 169 17.47 -4.21 9.43
N TYR A 170 18.43 -3.31 9.24
CA TYR A 170 19.54 -3.49 8.30
C TYR A 170 20.42 -4.67 8.66
N GLN A 171 20.80 -4.78 9.93
CA GLN A 171 21.63 -5.88 10.41
C GLN A 171 20.94 -7.22 10.19
N GLU A 172 19.66 -7.32 10.54
CA GLU A 172 18.87 -8.53 10.40
C GLU A 172 18.60 -8.89 8.93
N ALA A 173 18.46 -7.89 8.06
CA ALA A 173 18.33 -8.12 6.63
C ALA A 173 19.64 -8.70 6.04
N ILE A 174 20.79 -8.19 6.48
CA ILE A 174 22.12 -8.70 6.06
C ILE A 174 22.35 -10.14 6.56
N MET A 175 21.88 -10.47 7.76
CA MET A 175 22.03 -11.80 8.37
C MET A 175 20.97 -12.81 7.93
N SER A 176 19.98 -12.39 7.16
CA SER A 176 18.93 -13.28 6.65
C SER A 176 19.37 -14.03 5.41
N ASP A 177 18.83 -15.22 5.23
CA ASP A 177 19.10 -16.13 4.13
C ASP A 177 17.82 -16.72 3.53
N SER A 178 17.96 -17.69 2.64
CA SER A 178 16.85 -18.36 1.95
C SER A 178 15.90 -19.14 2.87
N GLN A 179 16.27 -19.39 4.15
CA GLN A 179 15.39 -20.00 5.14
C GLN A 179 14.45 -18.98 5.79
N THR A 180 14.64 -17.71 5.49
CA THR A 180 13.82 -16.60 5.99
C THR A 180 12.75 -16.23 4.96
N CYS A 181 11.54 -15.89 5.40
CA CYS A 181 10.54 -15.16 4.62
C CYS A 181 10.33 -13.77 5.26
N ALA A 182 10.56 -12.71 4.50
CA ALA A 182 10.38 -11.34 4.98
C ALA A 182 8.97 -10.84 4.68
N ILE A 183 8.31 -10.23 5.67
CA ILE A 183 7.08 -9.44 5.49
C ILE A 183 7.43 -7.99 5.72
N CYS A 184 7.37 -7.17 4.66
CA CYS A 184 7.66 -5.74 4.71
C CYS A 184 6.35 -4.94 4.69
N ILE A 185 6.08 -4.15 5.74
CA ILE A 185 4.84 -3.40 5.91
C ILE A 185 5.10 -1.91 5.74
N SER A 186 4.57 -1.31 4.68
CA SER A 186 4.63 0.13 4.43
C SER A 186 3.42 0.59 3.67
N TYR A 187 2.59 1.45 4.27
CA TYR A 187 1.42 2.01 3.60
C TYR A 187 1.78 2.72 2.29
N SER A 188 2.75 3.62 2.31
CA SER A 188 3.18 4.36 1.11
C SER A 188 4.03 3.54 0.14
N GLY A 189 4.77 2.54 0.64
CA GLY A 189 5.71 1.75 -0.13
C GLY A 189 6.96 2.49 -0.60
N VAL A 190 7.25 3.68 -0.03
CA VAL A 190 8.39 4.55 -0.41
C VAL A 190 9.28 4.96 0.77
N SER A 191 9.12 4.33 1.92
CA SER A 191 9.95 4.62 3.10
C SER A 191 11.40 4.18 2.86
N ASN A 192 12.35 5.11 2.90
CA ASN A 192 13.75 4.86 2.54
C ASN A 192 14.36 3.72 3.37
N GLU A 193 14.14 3.72 4.70
CA GLU A 193 14.71 2.67 5.56
C GLU A 193 14.19 1.29 5.20
N LEU A 194 12.90 1.18 4.92
CA LEU A 194 12.31 -0.10 4.56
C LEU A 194 12.69 -0.55 3.14
N ILE A 195 12.85 0.39 2.20
CA ILE A 195 13.32 0.10 0.85
C ILE A 195 14.76 -0.39 0.87
N GLU A 196 15.66 0.25 1.62
CA GLU A 196 17.03 -0.23 1.77
C GLU A 196 17.09 -1.60 2.45
N THR A 197 16.27 -1.83 3.48
CA THR A 197 16.10 -3.16 4.10
C THR A 197 15.65 -4.20 3.07
N ALA A 198 14.65 -3.89 2.26
CA ALA A 198 14.14 -4.80 1.23
C ALA A 198 15.18 -5.11 0.13
N LYS A 199 16.02 -4.13 -0.24
CA LYS A 199 17.13 -4.36 -1.18
C LYS A 199 18.18 -5.33 -0.59
N LEU A 200 18.52 -5.17 0.68
CA LEU A 200 19.46 -6.08 1.37
C LEU A 200 18.90 -7.51 1.41
N LEU A 201 17.61 -7.67 1.77
CA LEU A 201 16.92 -8.95 1.76
C LEU A 201 16.95 -9.59 0.37
N LYS A 202 16.64 -8.82 -0.68
CA LYS A 202 16.66 -9.30 -2.06
C LYS A 202 18.06 -9.75 -2.51
N ASN A 203 19.11 -9.02 -2.10
CA ASN A 203 20.50 -9.38 -2.42
C ASN A 203 20.95 -10.69 -1.76
N ASN A 204 20.26 -11.10 -0.67
CA ASN A 204 20.50 -12.36 0.04
C ASN A 204 19.48 -13.46 -0.36
N ASP A 205 18.79 -13.29 -1.49
CA ASP A 205 17.76 -14.21 -2.00
C ASP A 205 16.62 -14.52 -1.01
N VAL A 206 16.36 -13.60 -0.07
CA VAL A 206 15.25 -13.71 0.88
C VAL A 206 13.95 -13.35 0.18
N PRO A 207 12.94 -14.24 0.15
CA PRO A 207 11.65 -13.92 -0.42
C PRO A 207 10.91 -12.85 0.41
N ILE A 208 10.33 -11.87 -0.29
CA ILE A 208 9.69 -10.70 0.31
C ILE A 208 8.21 -10.68 -0.03
N ILE A 209 7.37 -10.60 0.99
CA ILE A 209 5.94 -10.29 0.92
C ILE A 209 5.78 -8.81 1.29
N ALA A 210 5.32 -7.98 0.36
CA ALA A 210 5.00 -6.58 0.64
C ALA A 210 3.53 -6.42 1.02
N ILE A 211 3.26 -5.76 2.14
CA ILE A 211 1.92 -5.28 2.53
C ILE A 211 1.93 -3.76 2.35
N THR A 212 1.27 -3.27 1.30
CA THR A 212 1.36 -1.87 0.88
C THR A 212 0.10 -1.40 0.15
N SER A 213 0.00 -0.10 -0.11
CA SER A 213 -1.14 0.49 -0.83
C SER A 213 -1.28 -0.02 -2.26
N ILE A 214 -2.46 0.18 -2.86
CA ILE A 214 -2.71 -0.14 -4.27
C ILE A 214 -1.74 0.60 -5.20
N GLY A 215 -1.66 0.14 -6.44
CA GLY A 215 -0.73 0.68 -7.44
C GLY A 215 0.72 0.19 -7.25
N GLU A 216 1.58 0.55 -8.18
CA GLU A 216 3.00 0.25 -8.09
C GLU A 216 3.71 1.27 -7.19
N ASN A 217 4.60 0.78 -6.35
CA ASN A 217 5.50 1.59 -5.53
C ASN A 217 6.85 0.87 -5.40
N ASP A 218 7.84 1.52 -4.81
CA ASP A 218 9.21 1.00 -4.79
C ASP A 218 9.32 -0.33 -4.03
N LEU A 219 8.55 -0.49 -2.93
CA LEU A 219 8.51 -1.74 -2.18
C LEU A 219 7.89 -2.88 -3.02
N SER A 220 6.79 -2.61 -3.73
CA SER A 220 6.13 -3.61 -4.58
C SER A 220 7.00 -4.10 -5.73
N LYS A 221 7.86 -3.24 -6.30
CA LYS A 221 8.80 -3.60 -7.37
C LYS A 221 9.93 -4.52 -6.90
N ILE A 222 10.31 -4.44 -5.63
CA ILE A 222 11.38 -5.26 -5.04
C ILE A 222 10.84 -6.62 -4.61
N SER A 223 9.57 -6.68 -4.15
CA SER A 223 8.96 -7.84 -3.52
C SER A 223 8.62 -8.97 -4.49
N ASN A 224 8.53 -10.20 -3.98
CA ASN A 224 8.09 -11.39 -4.71
C ASN A 224 6.56 -11.47 -4.81
N VAL A 225 5.88 -10.94 -3.79
CA VAL A 225 4.41 -10.88 -3.70
C VAL A 225 3.99 -9.56 -3.09
N LYS A 226 2.92 -8.97 -3.62
CA LYS A 226 2.28 -7.78 -3.05
C LYS A 226 0.88 -8.12 -2.57
N LEU A 227 0.58 -7.78 -1.33
CA LEU A 227 -0.78 -7.77 -0.77
C LEU A 227 -1.22 -6.32 -0.60
N SER A 228 -2.27 -5.96 -1.33
CA SER A 228 -2.72 -4.57 -1.40
C SER A 228 -3.64 -4.19 -0.24
N LEU A 229 -3.44 -2.98 0.27
CA LEU A 229 -4.26 -2.36 1.30
C LEU A 229 -5.22 -1.35 0.70
N THR A 230 -6.34 -1.09 1.38
CA THR A 230 -7.17 0.07 1.04
C THR A 230 -6.38 1.37 1.15
N THR A 231 -6.62 2.30 0.23
CA THR A 231 -5.89 3.57 0.15
C THR A 231 -6.85 4.74 0.36
N ARG A 232 -7.52 4.76 1.52
CA ARG A 232 -8.52 5.79 1.89
C ARG A 232 -7.89 6.99 2.59
N GLU A 233 -6.74 6.81 3.22
CA GLU A 233 -6.06 7.83 4.02
C GLU A 233 -4.86 8.39 3.28
N LYS A 234 -4.69 9.70 3.31
CA LYS A 234 -3.49 10.36 2.83
C LYS A 234 -2.38 10.25 3.87
N SER A 235 -1.16 10.01 3.42
CA SER A 235 -0.02 9.76 4.32
C SER A 235 0.26 10.91 5.28
N TYR A 236 0.06 12.16 4.84
CA TYR A 236 0.48 13.37 5.59
C TYR A 236 -0.65 14.17 6.22
N THR A 237 -1.91 13.92 5.90
CA THR A 237 -3.04 14.76 6.36
C THR A 237 -4.03 14.05 7.27
N LYS A 238 -3.85 12.75 7.49
CA LYS A 238 -4.73 11.97 8.36
C LYS A 238 -4.53 12.32 9.84
N ILE A 239 -5.61 12.36 10.59
CA ILE A 239 -5.58 12.56 12.05
C ILE A 239 -4.96 11.32 12.73
N ALA A 240 -5.35 10.13 12.27
CA ALA A 240 -4.85 8.84 12.74
C ALA A 240 -5.03 7.78 11.64
N GLY A 241 -4.44 6.62 11.80
CA GLY A 241 -4.52 5.53 10.83
C GLY A 241 -5.76 4.65 11.00
N PHE A 242 -6.97 5.22 11.10
CA PHE A 242 -8.21 4.47 11.38
C PHE A 242 -8.52 3.38 10.35
N SER A 243 -8.27 3.67 9.06
CA SER A 243 -8.49 2.75 7.96
C SER A 243 -7.25 1.87 7.69
N THR A 244 -6.07 2.49 7.67
CA THR A 244 -4.81 1.82 7.35
C THR A 244 -4.46 0.71 8.36
N ILE A 245 -4.61 0.99 9.66
CA ILE A 245 -4.30 0.03 10.73
C ILE A 245 -5.19 -1.20 10.63
N GLU A 246 -6.51 -1.01 10.46
CA GLU A 246 -7.46 -2.11 10.31
C GLU A 246 -7.15 -2.96 9.06
N SER A 247 -6.80 -2.31 7.96
CA SER A 247 -6.45 -2.98 6.71
C SER A 247 -5.20 -3.86 6.85
N ILE A 248 -4.16 -3.34 7.50
CA ILE A 248 -2.92 -4.10 7.75
C ILE A 248 -3.19 -5.26 8.70
N SER A 249 -3.92 -5.02 9.79
CA SER A 249 -4.30 -6.07 10.76
C SER A 249 -5.06 -7.19 10.08
N LEU A 250 -6.06 -6.87 9.23
CA LEU A 250 -6.81 -7.87 8.47
C LEU A 250 -5.90 -8.73 7.58
N VAL A 251 -4.97 -8.12 6.82
CA VAL A 251 -4.07 -8.87 5.94
C VAL A 251 -3.17 -9.81 6.74
N LEU A 252 -2.62 -9.36 7.87
CA LEU A 252 -1.80 -10.17 8.75
C LEU A 252 -2.61 -11.33 9.37
N ASP A 253 -3.86 -11.08 9.77
CA ASP A 253 -4.75 -12.11 10.30
C ASP A 253 -5.15 -13.13 9.24
N ILE A 254 -5.36 -12.72 8.00
CA ILE A 254 -5.60 -13.65 6.89
C ILE A 254 -4.38 -14.53 6.64
N LEU A 255 -3.16 -13.96 6.59
CA LEU A 255 -1.92 -14.72 6.43
C LEU A 255 -1.75 -15.76 7.56
N TYR A 256 -1.92 -15.30 8.80
CA TYR A 256 -1.87 -16.18 9.96
C TYR A 256 -2.91 -17.32 9.87
N SER A 257 -4.17 -16.97 9.62
CA SER A 257 -5.27 -17.93 9.59
C SER A 257 -5.13 -18.96 8.47
N CYS A 258 -4.70 -18.54 7.28
CA CYS A 258 -4.44 -19.43 6.16
C CYS A 258 -3.27 -20.39 6.46
N TYR A 259 -2.16 -19.86 7.02
CA TYR A 259 -1.04 -20.69 7.45
C TYR A 259 -1.45 -21.69 8.52
N PHE A 260 -2.22 -21.27 9.54
CA PHE A 260 -2.71 -22.16 10.58
C PHE A 260 -3.61 -23.26 10.01
N ALA A 261 -4.55 -22.90 9.12
CA ALA A 261 -5.47 -23.86 8.50
C ALA A 261 -4.75 -24.93 7.67
N SER A 262 -3.67 -24.57 6.94
CA SER A 262 -2.88 -25.53 6.16
C SER A 262 -2.02 -26.46 7.02
N ASN A 263 -1.80 -26.12 8.30
CA ASN A 263 -0.99 -26.89 9.24
C ASN A 263 -1.80 -27.40 10.45
N PHE A 264 -3.14 -27.39 10.37
CA PHE A 264 -4.03 -27.67 11.50
C PHE A 264 -3.79 -29.03 12.15
N ASP A 265 -3.49 -30.05 11.37
CA ASP A 265 -3.25 -31.43 11.87
C ASP A 265 -1.90 -31.57 12.59
N ASN A 266 -1.04 -30.55 12.54
CA ASN A 266 0.27 -30.55 13.21
C ASN A 266 0.24 -29.82 14.57
N HIS A 267 -0.91 -29.31 14.98
CA HIS A 267 -1.15 -28.54 16.21
C HIS A 267 -2.29 -29.16 17.03
#